data_41a754ec7c15f51821913582b8d54467
#
_entry.id   41a754ec7c15f51821913582b8d54467
#
_cell.length_a   1.000
_cell.length_b   1.000
_cell.length_c   1.000
_cell.angle_alpha   90.00
_cell.angle_beta   90.00
_cell.angle_gamma   90.00
#
_symmetry.space_group_name_H-M   'P 1'
#
loop_
_entity.id
_entity.type
_entity.pdbx_description
1 polymer ?
#
loop_
_entity_poly.entity_id
_entity_poly.type
_entity_poly.pdbx_seq_one_letter_code
_entity_poly.pdbx_strand_id
1 'polypeptide(L)'
;MKSSLDHLPPARQAEFARIQEVILEELETRIKADGKARAKRYRLLKLVLFGSFAKGTWFEDSRSGRASDVDLLAIVSHEALTEMSAFWGEVEDRLYSDPLVKRDVSIIVHTLQDVNRQLKDGQYFFSEIIQQGILLFEDTEPDKNGNPKNLLAKPAKPDPTKTLELASGFYTQWKNNSETFLDIGRECTERKEPQFNIAAFLLHQAAESAYRMFLLTTTLYAPGTHHLGKLRNIARTIDGRLEDAWGPPQKPYKRYFELLRRAYVEARYSPSYETTQEILTWQADRIE
;
A
#
# COMPACT_ATOMS: atom_id res chain seq x y z
N MET A 1 -6.69 17.92 -8.43
CA MET A 1 -6.82 16.57 -9.04
C MET A 1 -7.24 16.69 -10.48
N LYS A 2 -6.75 15.80 -11.32
CA LYS A 2 -7.23 15.60 -12.69
C LYS A 2 -8.52 14.76 -12.64
N SER A 3 -9.36 14.86 -13.68
CA SER A 3 -10.60 14.05 -13.80
C SER A 3 -10.65 13.24 -15.09
N SER A 4 -9.64 13.38 -15.98
CA SER A 4 -9.59 12.68 -17.24
C SER A 4 -8.55 11.56 -17.23
N LEU A 5 -8.91 10.44 -17.87
CA LEU A 5 -8.06 9.30 -18.17
C LEU A 5 -7.58 9.29 -19.63
N ASP A 6 -7.77 10.38 -20.40
CA ASP A 6 -7.55 10.45 -21.86
C ASP A 6 -6.10 10.16 -22.28
N HIS A 7 -5.14 10.32 -21.35
CA HIS A 7 -3.73 9.96 -21.58
C HIS A 7 -3.48 8.44 -21.57
N LEU A 8 -4.47 7.62 -21.17
CA LEU A 8 -4.37 6.17 -21.09
C LEU A 8 -5.10 5.51 -22.28
N PRO A 9 -4.60 4.35 -22.73
CA PRO A 9 -5.28 3.56 -23.74
C PRO A 9 -6.72 3.18 -23.35
N PRO A 10 -7.67 3.05 -24.29
CA PRO A 10 -9.07 2.71 -23.98
C PRO A 10 -9.23 1.44 -23.14
N ALA A 11 -8.40 0.43 -23.36
CA ALA A 11 -8.41 -0.80 -22.57
C ALA A 11 -8.08 -0.55 -21.08
N ARG A 12 -7.21 0.42 -20.79
CA ARG A 12 -6.88 0.81 -19.40
C ARG A 12 -7.99 1.63 -18.77
N GLN A 13 -8.63 2.50 -19.55
CA GLN A 13 -9.81 3.24 -19.08
C GLN A 13 -10.94 2.28 -18.68
N ALA A 14 -11.20 1.24 -19.49
CA ALA A 14 -12.18 0.21 -19.18
C ALA A 14 -11.81 -0.61 -17.93
N GLU A 15 -10.52 -0.92 -17.74
CA GLU A 15 -10.02 -1.60 -16.53
C GLU A 15 -10.27 -0.76 -15.27
N PHE A 16 -10.00 0.55 -15.29
CA PHE A 16 -10.27 1.42 -14.13
C PHE A 16 -11.76 1.60 -13.86
N ALA A 17 -12.59 1.65 -14.91
CA ALA A 17 -14.05 1.66 -14.73
C ALA A 17 -14.51 0.36 -14.03
N ARG A 18 -13.97 -0.80 -14.42
CA ARG A 18 -14.28 -2.08 -13.77
C ARG A 18 -13.80 -2.13 -12.31
N ILE A 19 -12.61 -1.65 -12.03
CA ILE A 19 -12.07 -1.56 -10.66
C ILE A 19 -12.99 -0.70 -9.78
N GLN A 20 -13.40 0.46 -10.27
CA GLN A 20 -14.35 1.34 -9.56
C GLN A 20 -15.68 0.63 -9.28
N GLU A 21 -16.26 -0.05 -10.28
CA GLU A 21 -17.51 -0.79 -10.16
C GLU A 21 -17.42 -1.86 -9.06
N VAL A 22 -16.38 -2.70 -9.09
CA VAL A 22 -16.16 -3.76 -8.10
C VAL A 22 -16.06 -3.19 -6.68
N ILE A 23 -15.30 -2.10 -6.49
CA ILE A 23 -15.15 -1.48 -5.17
C ILE A 23 -16.50 -0.97 -4.64
N LEU A 24 -17.31 -0.35 -5.49
CA LEU A 24 -18.62 0.16 -5.10
C LEU A 24 -19.61 -0.96 -4.79
N GLU A 25 -19.66 -2.02 -5.61
CA GLU A 25 -20.50 -3.21 -5.39
C GLU A 25 -20.18 -3.90 -4.06
N GLU A 26 -18.88 -4.12 -3.77
CA GLU A 26 -18.46 -4.76 -2.53
C GLU A 26 -18.81 -3.92 -1.31
N LEU A 27 -18.56 -2.61 -1.37
CA LEU A 27 -18.91 -1.73 -0.27
C LEU A 27 -20.42 -1.69 -0.03
N GLU A 28 -21.23 -1.62 -1.08
CA GLU A 28 -22.68 -1.67 -0.98
C GLU A 28 -23.18 -2.99 -0.36
N THR A 29 -22.63 -4.10 -0.82
CA THR A 29 -22.93 -5.45 -0.29
C THR A 29 -22.58 -5.53 1.19
N ARG A 30 -21.41 -5.03 1.58
CA ARG A 30 -20.96 -4.99 2.97
C ARG A 30 -21.87 -4.15 3.86
N ILE A 31 -22.28 -2.96 3.38
CA ILE A 31 -23.19 -2.08 4.12
C ILE A 31 -24.55 -2.74 4.33
N LYS A 32 -25.08 -3.43 3.31
CA LYS A 32 -26.35 -4.16 3.40
C LYS A 32 -26.27 -5.33 4.40
N ALA A 33 -25.16 -6.06 4.39
CA ALA A 33 -24.94 -7.20 5.26
C ALA A 33 -24.76 -6.83 6.76
N ASP A 34 -24.18 -5.68 7.07
CA ASP A 34 -23.96 -5.26 8.47
C ASP A 34 -25.26 -4.96 9.22
N GLY A 35 -26.33 -4.57 8.53
CA GLY A 35 -27.69 -4.35 9.10
C GLY A 35 -27.78 -3.33 10.23
N LYS A 36 -26.65 -2.79 10.70
CA LYS A 36 -26.58 -1.85 11.83
C LYS A 36 -26.91 -0.43 11.37
N ALA A 37 -27.59 0.35 12.22
CA ALA A 37 -27.93 1.74 11.93
C ALA A 37 -26.69 2.61 11.57
N ARG A 38 -25.52 2.28 12.13
CA ARG A 38 -24.24 2.96 11.84
C ARG A 38 -23.72 2.66 10.44
N ALA A 39 -23.94 1.45 9.91
CA ALA A 39 -23.49 1.06 8.58
C ALA A 39 -24.12 1.90 7.47
N LYS A 40 -25.32 2.44 7.69
CA LYS A 40 -25.97 3.40 6.77
C LYS A 40 -25.20 4.71 6.60
N ARG A 41 -24.18 4.97 7.42
CA ARG A 41 -23.28 6.13 7.32
C ARG A 41 -21.99 5.83 6.56
N TYR A 42 -21.74 4.56 6.24
CA TYR A 42 -20.53 4.13 5.54
C TYR A 42 -20.64 4.49 4.06
N ARG A 43 -19.71 5.28 3.58
CA ARG A 43 -19.66 5.73 2.18
C ARG A 43 -18.23 5.82 1.71
N LEU A 44 -18.03 5.47 0.45
CA LEU A 44 -16.87 5.92 -0.29
C LEU A 44 -17.14 7.36 -0.76
N LEU A 45 -16.33 8.30 -0.33
CA LEU A 45 -16.49 9.72 -0.68
C LEU A 45 -15.72 10.07 -1.95
N LYS A 46 -14.51 9.51 -2.08
CA LYS A 46 -13.68 9.67 -3.29
C LYS A 46 -12.84 8.40 -3.50
N LEU A 47 -12.59 8.10 -4.77
CA LEU A 47 -11.60 7.13 -5.20
C LEU A 47 -10.60 7.86 -6.09
N VAL A 48 -9.33 7.87 -5.72
CA VAL A 48 -8.28 8.61 -6.40
C VAL A 48 -7.20 7.65 -6.87
N LEU A 49 -6.95 7.61 -8.17
CA LEU A 49 -5.81 6.92 -8.78
C LEU A 49 -4.56 7.77 -8.56
N PHE A 50 -3.49 7.17 -8.04
CA PHE A 50 -2.20 7.83 -7.88
C PHE A 50 -1.05 6.97 -8.42
N GLY A 51 0.20 7.33 -8.13
CA GLY A 51 1.36 6.56 -8.58
C GLY A 51 1.62 6.68 -10.08
N SER A 52 2.18 5.63 -10.66
CA SER A 52 2.70 5.65 -12.04
C SER A 52 1.62 5.90 -13.09
N PHE A 53 0.43 5.35 -12.93
CA PHE A 53 -0.68 5.56 -13.86
C PHE A 53 -1.16 7.02 -13.88
N ALA A 54 -1.26 7.65 -12.72
CA ALA A 54 -1.66 9.06 -12.63
C ALA A 54 -0.58 10.02 -13.17
N LYS A 55 0.70 9.65 -13.02
CA LYS A 55 1.86 10.40 -13.51
C LYS A 55 2.13 10.18 -15.00
N GLY A 56 1.56 9.14 -15.61
CA GLY A 56 1.85 8.74 -16.99
C GLY A 56 3.21 8.04 -17.17
N THR A 57 3.80 7.56 -16.08
CA THR A 57 5.09 6.85 -16.06
C THR A 57 4.92 5.33 -15.90
N TRP A 58 3.69 4.84 -16.03
CA TRP A 58 3.41 3.42 -15.99
C TRP A 58 4.10 2.65 -17.12
N PHE A 59 4.47 1.41 -16.85
CA PHE A 59 5.10 0.55 -17.82
C PHE A 59 4.52 -0.87 -17.81
N GLU A 60 4.73 -1.56 -18.90
CA GLU A 60 4.44 -2.97 -19.08
C GLU A 60 5.55 -3.57 -19.92
N ASP A 61 6.32 -4.47 -19.31
CA ASP A 61 7.37 -5.19 -20.00
C ASP A 61 7.01 -6.68 -20.10
N SER A 62 6.51 -7.07 -21.26
CA SER A 62 6.11 -8.46 -21.55
C SER A 62 7.30 -9.44 -21.50
N ARG A 63 8.54 -8.97 -21.64
CA ARG A 63 9.74 -9.82 -21.62
C ARG A 63 10.14 -10.20 -20.21
N SER A 64 10.13 -9.23 -19.30
CA SER A 64 10.45 -9.47 -17.88
C SER A 64 9.24 -9.89 -17.05
N GLY A 65 8.02 -9.72 -17.56
CA GLY A 65 6.78 -9.91 -16.80
C GLY A 65 6.55 -8.82 -15.75
N ARG A 66 7.31 -7.72 -15.81
CA ARG A 66 7.15 -6.57 -14.93
C ARG A 66 6.08 -5.64 -15.46
N ALA A 67 5.28 -5.14 -14.57
CA ALA A 67 4.24 -4.18 -14.90
C ALA A 67 3.97 -3.26 -13.71
N SER A 68 3.49 -2.04 -13.99
CA SER A 68 3.02 -1.13 -12.95
C SER A 68 1.72 -1.65 -12.34
N ASP A 69 1.61 -1.57 -11.01
CA ASP A 69 0.39 -1.83 -10.27
C ASP A 69 -0.53 -0.61 -10.29
N VAL A 70 -1.78 -0.83 -9.94
CA VAL A 70 -2.77 0.24 -9.77
C VAL A 70 -2.81 0.67 -8.32
N ASP A 71 -2.43 1.91 -8.03
CA ASP A 71 -2.43 2.47 -6.69
C ASP A 71 -3.65 3.38 -6.49
N LEU A 72 -4.49 3.06 -5.50
CA LEU A 72 -5.73 3.76 -5.21
C LEU A 72 -5.77 4.30 -3.78
N LEU A 73 -6.23 5.53 -3.63
CA LEU A 73 -6.63 6.11 -2.36
C LEU A 73 -8.16 6.13 -2.28
N ALA A 74 -8.72 5.33 -1.37
CA ALA A 74 -10.13 5.35 -1.01
C ALA A 74 -10.33 6.31 0.17
N ILE A 75 -11.02 7.43 -0.06
CA ILE A 75 -11.39 8.39 0.98
C ILE A 75 -12.79 8.04 1.45
N VAL A 76 -12.91 7.66 2.72
CA VAL A 76 -14.15 7.16 3.30
C VAL A 76 -14.73 8.09 4.36
N SER A 77 -16.02 7.91 4.65
CA SER A 77 -16.77 8.76 5.57
C SER A 77 -16.58 8.46 7.06
N HIS A 78 -16.06 7.27 7.41
CA HIS A 78 -16.03 6.79 8.78
C HIS A 78 -14.82 5.94 9.07
N GLU A 79 -14.20 6.13 10.25
CA GLU A 79 -12.99 5.42 10.70
C GLU A 79 -13.14 3.90 10.71
N ALA A 80 -14.30 3.37 11.07
CA ALA A 80 -14.54 1.94 11.04
C ALA A 80 -14.27 1.29 9.66
N LEU A 81 -14.37 2.04 8.55
CA LEU A 81 -14.01 1.55 7.22
C LEU A 81 -12.49 1.43 7.03
N THR A 82 -11.69 2.24 7.72
CA THR A 82 -10.23 2.16 7.66
C THR A 82 -9.68 0.97 8.44
N GLU A 83 -10.43 0.49 9.45
CA GLU A 83 -10.07 -0.64 10.29
C GLU A 83 -10.49 -2.01 9.70
N MET A 84 -11.30 -2.02 8.64
CA MET A 84 -11.78 -3.23 7.98
C MET A 84 -10.73 -3.83 7.03
N SER A 85 -9.54 -4.15 7.52
CA SER A 85 -8.44 -4.68 6.69
C SER A 85 -8.82 -5.97 5.95
N ALA A 86 -9.58 -6.87 6.58
CA ALA A 86 -10.06 -8.10 5.94
C ALA A 86 -11.00 -7.80 4.76
N PHE A 87 -11.94 -6.88 4.93
CA PHE A 87 -12.85 -6.46 3.85
C PHE A 87 -12.07 -5.89 2.64
N TRP A 88 -11.13 -4.99 2.88
CA TRP A 88 -10.33 -4.42 1.77
C TRP A 88 -9.43 -5.47 1.11
N GLY A 89 -8.94 -6.46 1.89
CA GLY A 89 -8.26 -7.63 1.33
C GLY A 89 -9.16 -8.46 0.43
N GLU A 90 -10.40 -8.74 0.84
CA GLU A 90 -11.39 -9.45 0.01
C GLU A 90 -11.71 -8.69 -1.28
N VAL A 91 -11.79 -7.35 -1.23
CA VAL A 91 -11.95 -6.50 -2.42
C VAL A 91 -10.76 -6.65 -3.37
N GLU A 92 -9.52 -6.61 -2.85
CA GLU A 92 -8.30 -6.80 -3.66
C GLU A 92 -8.24 -8.22 -4.26
N ASP A 93 -8.62 -9.26 -3.52
CA ASP A 93 -8.67 -10.65 -4.01
C ASP A 93 -9.72 -10.81 -5.12
N ARG A 94 -10.89 -10.16 -4.98
CA ARG A 94 -11.90 -10.15 -6.04
C ARG A 94 -11.38 -9.46 -7.29
N LEU A 95 -10.71 -8.31 -7.15
CA LEU A 95 -10.09 -7.59 -8.26
C LEU A 95 -9.01 -8.43 -8.95
N TYR A 96 -8.17 -9.12 -8.17
CA TYR A 96 -7.15 -10.03 -8.69
C TYR A 96 -7.75 -11.18 -9.51
N SER A 97 -8.93 -11.66 -9.11
CA SER A 97 -9.64 -12.76 -9.78
C SER A 97 -10.51 -12.28 -10.97
N ASP A 98 -10.73 -10.99 -11.14
CA ASP A 98 -11.57 -10.43 -12.20
C ASP A 98 -10.83 -10.47 -13.56
N PRO A 99 -11.37 -11.14 -14.60
CA PRO A 99 -10.70 -11.28 -15.88
C PRO A 99 -10.51 -9.95 -16.63
N LEU A 100 -11.24 -8.89 -16.26
CA LEU A 100 -11.11 -7.56 -16.85
C LEU A 100 -10.03 -6.71 -16.17
N VAL A 101 -9.59 -7.11 -14.97
CA VAL A 101 -8.50 -6.46 -14.22
C VAL A 101 -7.21 -7.20 -14.51
N LYS A 102 -6.24 -6.55 -15.13
CA LYS A 102 -4.98 -7.16 -15.57
C LYS A 102 -3.78 -6.82 -14.69
N ARG A 103 -4.00 -6.04 -13.65
CA ARG A 103 -2.96 -5.50 -12.78
C ARG A 103 -3.28 -5.79 -11.33
N ASP A 104 -2.24 -5.91 -10.54
CA ASP A 104 -2.40 -5.90 -9.09
C ASP A 104 -2.92 -4.53 -8.67
N VAL A 105 -3.94 -4.52 -7.82
CA VAL A 105 -4.55 -3.29 -7.29
C VAL A 105 -4.19 -3.17 -5.82
N SER A 106 -3.67 -2.02 -5.43
CA SER A 106 -3.33 -1.69 -4.05
C SER A 106 -4.22 -0.55 -3.57
N ILE A 107 -4.98 -0.77 -2.51
CA ILE A 107 -5.91 0.22 -1.97
C ILE A 107 -5.41 0.69 -0.61
N ILE A 108 -5.14 2.00 -0.48
CA ILE A 108 -4.96 2.65 0.82
C ILE A 108 -6.25 3.36 1.21
N VAL A 109 -6.64 3.26 2.47
CA VAL A 109 -7.94 3.74 2.94
C VAL A 109 -7.76 4.74 4.07
N HIS A 110 -8.31 5.93 3.89
CA HIS A 110 -8.28 7.01 4.89
C HIS A 110 -9.62 7.70 5.02
N THR A 111 -9.91 8.22 6.20
CA THR A 111 -11.09 9.09 6.36
C THR A 111 -10.83 10.45 5.73
N LEU A 112 -11.89 11.13 5.31
CA LEU A 112 -11.80 12.51 4.83
C LEU A 112 -11.20 13.44 5.89
N GLN A 113 -11.50 13.20 7.18
CA GLN A 113 -10.96 13.99 8.28
C GLN A 113 -9.44 13.82 8.39
N ASP A 114 -8.93 12.57 8.28
CA ASP A 114 -7.51 12.29 8.34
C ASP A 114 -6.77 12.91 7.14
N VAL A 115 -7.27 12.70 5.92
CA VAL A 115 -6.69 13.31 4.72
C VAL A 115 -6.65 14.84 4.85
N ASN A 116 -7.73 15.47 5.31
CA ASN A 116 -7.78 16.92 5.49
C ASN A 116 -6.82 17.43 6.57
N ARG A 117 -6.61 16.67 7.65
CA ARG A 117 -5.60 16.99 8.66
C ARG A 117 -4.21 16.98 8.05
N GLN A 118 -3.87 15.91 7.33
CA GLN A 118 -2.58 15.72 6.69
C GLN A 118 -2.29 16.81 5.63
N LEU A 119 -3.30 17.21 4.86
CA LEU A 119 -3.19 18.32 3.90
C LEU A 119 -2.93 19.67 4.59
N LYS A 120 -3.62 19.94 5.71
CA LYS A 120 -3.40 21.16 6.52
C LYS A 120 -2.04 21.19 7.20
N ASP A 121 -1.50 20.02 7.55
CA ASP A 121 -0.15 19.87 8.11
C ASP A 121 0.96 19.94 7.03
N GLY A 122 0.58 20.08 5.75
CA GLY A 122 1.51 20.17 4.62
C GLY A 122 2.25 18.88 4.34
N GLN A 123 1.66 17.71 4.67
CA GLN A 123 2.33 16.43 4.42
C GLN A 123 2.44 16.14 2.93
N TYR A 124 3.66 15.79 2.51
CA TYR A 124 4.01 15.64 1.10
C TYR A 124 3.16 14.59 0.39
N PHE A 125 3.01 13.40 0.97
CA PHE A 125 2.33 12.26 0.33
C PHE A 125 0.92 12.60 -0.13
N PHE A 126 0.06 13.08 0.78
CA PHE A 126 -1.32 13.43 0.43
C PHE A 126 -1.39 14.67 -0.46
N SER A 127 -0.50 15.63 -0.25
CA SER A 127 -0.42 16.82 -1.11
C SER A 127 -0.10 16.44 -2.54
N GLU A 128 0.85 15.52 -2.77
CA GLU A 128 1.19 15.00 -4.09
C GLU A 128 0.02 14.25 -4.74
N ILE A 129 -0.64 13.35 -3.99
CA ILE A 129 -1.81 12.61 -4.50
C ILE A 129 -2.91 13.57 -4.93
N ILE A 130 -3.23 14.58 -4.11
CA ILE A 130 -4.30 15.53 -4.46
C ILE A 130 -3.92 16.43 -5.64
N GLN A 131 -2.64 16.75 -5.82
CA GLN A 131 -2.18 17.58 -6.95
C GLN A 131 -2.09 16.80 -8.27
N GLN A 132 -1.55 15.58 -8.23
CA GLN A 132 -1.22 14.79 -9.43
C GLN A 132 -2.20 13.65 -9.72
N GLY A 133 -2.93 13.19 -8.71
CA GLY A 133 -3.88 12.09 -8.80
C GLY A 133 -5.06 12.37 -9.71
N ILE A 134 -5.70 11.29 -10.14
CA ILE A 134 -6.88 11.30 -11.00
C ILE A 134 -8.08 10.83 -10.20
N LEU A 135 -9.11 11.65 -10.15
CA LEU A 135 -10.37 11.32 -9.50
C LEU A 135 -11.15 10.33 -10.35
N LEU A 136 -11.28 9.08 -9.87
CA LEU A 136 -12.09 8.04 -10.52
C LEU A 136 -13.55 8.12 -10.09
N PHE A 137 -13.80 8.35 -8.79
CA PHE A 137 -15.14 8.43 -8.23
C PHE A 137 -15.26 9.56 -7.22
N GLU A 138 -16.41 10.21 -7.19
CA GLU A 138 -16.80 11.20 -6.20
C GLU A 138 -18.28 11.04 -5.81
N ASP A 139 -18.52 10.90 -4.51
CA ASP A 139 -19.88 10.98 -3.96
C ASP A 139 -20.34 12.44 -3.92
N THR A 140 -21.25 12.78 -4.80
CA THR A 140 -21.78 14.15 -4.95
C THR A 140 -23.03 14.42 -4.10
N GLU A 141 -23.54 13.42 -3.35
CA GLU A 141 -24.70 13.65 -2.50
C GLU A 141 -24.40 14.67 -1.38
N PRO A 142 -25.21 15.71 -1.26
CA PRO A 142 -25.03 16.72 -0.21
C PRO A 142 -25.32 16.14 1.19
N ASP A 143 -24.88 16.85 2.22
CA ASP A 143 -25.30 16.61 3.59
C ASP A 143 -26.77 17.06 3.82
N LYS A 144 -27.26 16.87 5.05
CA LYS A 144 -28.63 17.27 5.42
C LYS A 144 -28.93 18.78 5.27
N ASN A 145 -27.87 19.59 5.17
CA ASN A 145 -27.94 21.05 5.04
C ASN A 145 -27.64 21.50 3.59
N GLY A 146 -27.49 20.57 2.65
CA GLY A 146 -27.19 20.88 1.25
C GLY A 146 -25.71 21.16 0.95
N ASN A 147 -24.79 20.94 1.92
CA ASN A 147 -23.37 21.18 1.71
C ASN A 147 -22.66 19.93 1.13
N PRO A 148 -21.61 20.12 0.33
CA PRO A 148 -20.77 19.01 -0.12
C PRO A 148 -20.11 18.28 1.06
N LYS A 149 -20.26 16.95 1.14
CA LYS A 149 -19.70 16.11 2.23
C LYS A 149 -18.22 15.77 2.06
N ASN A 150 -17.65 16.07 0.91
CA ASN A 150 -16.39 15.50 0.44
C ASN A 150 -15.32 16.55 0.13
N LEU A 151 -15.43 17.76 0.71
CA LEU A 151 -14.48 18.84 0.48
C LEU A 151 -13.10 18.50 1.04
N LEU A 152 -12.11 18.56 0.17
CA LEU A 152 -10.70 18.45 0.54
C LEU A 152 -10.13 19.82 0.94
N ALA A 153 -9.34 19.82 2.00
CA ALA A 153 -8.59 21.00 2.40
C ALA A 153 -7.55 21.38 1.34
N LYS A 154 -7.23 22.64 1.23
CA LYS A 154 -6.09 23.07 0.41
C LYS A 154 -4.80 22.60 1.08
N PRO A 155 -3.86 21.97 0.35
CA PRO A 155 -2.56 21.61 0.89
C PRO A 155 -1.82 22.85 1.41
N ALA A 156 -1.40 22.80 2.67
CA ALA A 156 -0.52 23.83 3.23
C ALA A 156 0.92 23.63 2.73
N LYS A 157 1.73 24.69 2.81
CA LYS A 157 3.16 24.56 2.59
C LYS A 157 3.78 23.85 3.80
N PRO A 158 4.63 22.82 3.58
CA PRO A 158 5.31 22.14 4.68
C PRO A 158 6.25 23.12 5.40
N ASP A 159 6.36 22.98 6.71
CA ASP A 159 7.44 23.60 7.50
C ASP A 159 8.72 22.75 7.34
N PRO A 160 9.78 23.24 6.69
CA PRO A 160 10.97 22.44 6.41
C PRO A 160 11.67 21.97 7.68
N THR A 161 11.68 22.79 8.75
CA THR A 161 12.34 22.44 10.02
C THR A 161 11.62 21.32 10.72
N LYS A 162 10.30 21.43 10.89
CA LYS A 162 9.46 20.38 11.46
C LYS A 162 9.48 19.11 10.62
N THR A 163 9.46 19.24 9.30
CA THR A 163 9.55 18.12 8.37
C THR A 163 10.84 17.33 8.55
N LEU A 164 11.98 18.04 8.62
CA LEU A 164 13.30 17.43 8.82
C LEU A 164 13.41 16.74 10.19
N GLU A 165 12.90 17.37 11.25
CA GLU A 165 12.90 16.80 12.60
C GLU A 165 12.10 15.48 12.65
N LEU A 166 10.89 15.48 12.11
CA LEU A 166 10.06 14.27 12.03
C LEU A 166 10.72 13.18 11.18
N ALA A 167 11.23 13.53 10.00
CA ALA A 167 11.89 12.58 9.11
C ALA A 167 13.13 11.95 9.78
N SER A 168 13.94 12.76 10.48
CA SER A 168 15.12 12.29 11.21
C SER A 168 14.75 11.36 12.36
N GLY A 169 13.68 11.67 13.10
CA GLY A 169 13.15 10.80 14.15
C GLY A 169 12.68 9.46 13.61
N PHE A 170 11.92 9.46 12.52
CA PHE A 170 11.47 8.23 11.85
C PHE A 170 12.63 7.41 11.29
N TYR A 171 13.60 8.08 10.65
CA TYR A 171 14.79 7.39 10.15
C TYR A 171 15.50 6.63 11.26
N THR A 172 15.81 7.30 12.38
CA THR A 172 16.51 6.68 13.49
C THR A 172 15.73 5.50 14.07
N GLN A 173 14.44 5.70 14.34
CA GLN A 173 13.59 4.66 14.92
C GLN A 173 13.51 3.42 14.04
N TRP A 174 13.15 3.59 12.77
CA TRP A 174 12.86 2.47 11.89
C TRP A 174 14.13 1.80 11.36
N LYS A 175 15.24 2.55 11.25
CA LYS A 175 16.56 1.97 11.00
C LYS A 175 16.96 1.01 12.13
N ASN A 176 16.90 1.47 13.38
CA ASN A 176 17.24 0.63 14.53
C ASN A 176 16.38 -0.63 14.60
N ASN A 177 15.08 -0.50 14.31
CA ASN A 177 14.18 -1.66 14.26
C ASN A 177 14.58 -2.64 13.16
N SER A 178 14.87 -2.15 11.94
CA SER A 178 15.26 -2.97 10.81
C SER A 178 16.57 -3.73 11.09
N GLU A 179 17.60 -3.03 11.57
CA GLU A 179 18.91 -3.62 11.93
C GLU A 179 18.75 -4.66 13.03
N THR A 180 18.00 -4.35 14.08
CA THR A 180 17.77 -5.29 15.19
C THR A 180 17.08 -6.58 14.74
N PHE A 181 16.01 -6.46 13.93
CA PHE A 181 15.32 -7.64 13.42
C PHE A 181 16.18 -8.43 12.44
N LEU A 182 16.98 -7.75 11.61
CA LEU A 182 17.90 -8.38 10.67
C LEU A 182 18.96 -9.20 11.40
N ASP A 183 19.61 -8.62 12.41
CA ASP A 183 20.68 -9.26 13.19
C ASP A 183 20.15 -10.52 13.90
N ILE A 184 19.01 -10.41 14.61
CA ILE A 184 18.41 -11.56 15.28
C ILE A 184 17.95 -12.62 14.27
N GLY A 185 17.41 -12.19 13.12
CA GLY A 185 17.01 -13.10 12.03
C GLY A 185 18.20 -13.90 11.47
N ARG A 186 19.34 -13.25 11.24
CA ARG A 186 20.60 -13.91 10.84
C ARG A 186 21.08 -14.89 11.91
N GLU A 187 21.11 -14.44 13.16
CA GLU A 187 21.50 -15.31 14.28
C GLU A 187 20.62 -16.57 14.34
N CYS A 188 19.30 -16.45 14.21
CA CYS A 188 18.39 -17.60 14.19
C CYS A 188 18.63 -18.53 13.02
N THR A 189 19.12 -18.04 11.90
CA THR A 189 19.45 -18.83 10.69
C THR A 189 20.76 -19.62 10.88
N GLU A 190 21.74 -19.07 11.60
CA GLU A 190 23.09 -19.60 11.72
C GLU A 190 23.33 -20.46 12.99
N ARG A 191 22.34 -20.58 13.85
CA ARG A 191 22.44 -21.40 15.08
C ARG A 191 22.75 -22.87 14.76
N LYS A 192 23.38 -23.56 15.71
CA LYS A 192 23.64 -25.00 15.63
C LYS A 192 22.32 -25.80 15.37
N GLU A 193 21.24 -25.33 15.98
CA GLU A 193 19.87 -25.80 15.71
C GLU A 193 19.08 -24.62 15.11
N PRO A 194 19.04 -24.48 13.76
CA PRO A 194 18.44 -23.34 13.12
C PRO A 194 16.92 -23.25 13.36
N GLN A 195 16.46 -22.03 13.57
CA GLN A 195 15.04 -21.72 13.80
C GLN A 195 14.48 -20.96 12.58
N PHE A 196 14.36 -21.65 11.46
CA PHE A 196 14.05 -21.04 10.16
C PHE A 196 12.73 -20.26 10.13
N ASN A 197 11.68 -20.75 10.78
CA ASN A 197 10.40 -20.04 10.82
C ASN A 197 10.50 -18.75 11.64
N ILE A 198 11.22 -18.77 12.75
CA ILE A 198 11.48 -17.55 13.55
C ILE A 198 12.34 -16.57 12.75
N ALA A 199 13.41 -17.06 12.11
CA ALA A 199 14.25 -16.25 11.22
C ALA A 199 13.42 -15.60 10.10
N ALA A 200 12.57 -16.35 9.41
CA ALA A 200 11.71 -15.84 8.35
C ALA A 200 10.77 -14.72 8.84
N PHE A 201 10.14 -14.89 10.00
CA PHE A 201 9.31 -13.86 10.61
C PHE A 201 10.11 -12.60 10.96
N LEU A 202 11.29 -12.75 11.54
CA LEU A 202 12.17 -11.62 11.90
C LEU A 202 12.69 -10.89 10.66
N LEU A 203 13.06 -11.61 9.61
CA LEU A 203 13.47 -11.00 8.33
C LEU A 203 12.29 -10.27 7.66
N HIS A 204 11.06 -10.79 7.79
CA HIS A 204 9.88 -10.03 7.37
C HIS A 204 9.76 -8.71 8.13
N GLN A 205 9.93 -8.71 9.46
CA GLN A 205 9.87 -7.49 10.27
C GLN A 205 11.00 -6.52 9.95
N ALA A 206 12.20 -7.03 9.62
CA ALA A 206 13.32 -6.22 9.15
C ALA A 206 12.98 -5.51 7.83
N ALA A 207 12.47 -6.25 6.83
CA ALA A 207 12.05 -5.70 5.54
C ALA A 207 10.91 -4.69 5.68
N GLU A 208 9.91 -4.98 6.52
CA GLU A 208 8.83 -4.05 6.82
C GLU A 208 9.37 -2.76 7.42
N SER A 209 10.28 -2.86 8.39
CA SER A 209 10.89 -1.71 9.05
C SER A 209 11.73 -0.88 8.07
N ALA A 210 12.48 -1.51 7.15
CA ALA A 210 13.24 -0.83 6.11
C ALA A 210 12.32 -0.04 5.16
N TYR A 211 11.20 -0.62 4.71
CA TYR A 211 10.21 0.10 3.91
C TYR A 211 9.57 1.24 4.68
N ARG A 212 9.22 1.05 5.96
CA ARG A 212 8.68 2.13 6.80
C ARG A 212 9.68 3.24 7.01
N MET A 213 10.96 2.92 7.23
CA MET A 213 12.05 3.89 7.31
C MET A 213 12.08 4.74 6.04
N PHE A 214 12.13 4.11 4.87
CA PHE A 214 12.17 4.82 3.59
C PHE A 214 10.93 5.72 3.40
N LEU A 215 9.74 5.17 3.55
CA LEU A 215 8.48 5.88 3.33
C LEU A 215 8.31 7.06 4.29
N LEU A 216 8.51 6.84 5.58
CA LEU A 216 8.33 7.89 6.60
C LEU A 216 9.40 8.98 6.50
N THR A 217 10.63 8.63 6.12
CA THR A 217 11.70 9.60 5.93
C THR A 217 11.48 10.47 4.69
N THR A 218 10.98 9.88 3.60
CA THR A 218 10.82 10.58 2.32
C THR A 218 9.49 11.31 2.19
N THR A 219 8.42 10.79 2.81
CA THR A 219 7.06 11.30 2.60
C THR A 219 6.29 11.64 3.87
N LEU A 220 6.85 11.33 5.04
CA LEU A 220 6.18 11.37 6.36
C LEU A 220 4.92 10.50 6.44
N TYR A 221 4.79 9.51 5.54
CA TYR A 221 3.66 8.60 5.49
C TYR A 221 4.10 7.16 5.25
N ALA A 222 3.50 6.22 5.97
CA ALA A 222 3.51 4.79 5.67
C ALA A 222 2.14 4.20 6.03
N PRO A 223 1.55 3.34 5.19
CA PRO A 223 0.27 2.73 5.51
C PRO A 223 0.38 1.78 6.71
N GLY A 224 -0.72 1.66 7.48
CA GLY A 224 -0.83 0.76 8.63
C GLY A 224 -1.00 -0.70 8.21
N THR A 225 -0.04 -1.26 7.50
CA THR A 225 -0.10 -2.64 6.98
C THR A 225 1.20 -3.39 7.21
N HIS A 226 1.11 -4.72 7.35
CA HIS A 226 2.25 -5.64 7.37
C HIS A 226 2.50 -6.28 5.99
N HIS A 227 1.76 -5.88 4.96
CA HIS A 227 1.85 -6.45 3.63
C HIS A 227 3.02 -5.85 2.85
N LEU A 228 4.17 -6.57 2.78
CA LEU A 228 5.38 -6.09 2.12
C LEU A 228 5.17 -5.68 0.66
N GLY A 229 4.27 -6.35 -0.07
CA GLY A 229 3.93 -5.98 -1.44
C GLY A 229 3.37 -4.55 -1.53
N LYS A 230 2.44 -4.17 -0.63
CA LYS A 230 1.89 -2.80 -0.59
C LYS A 230 2.94 -1.76 -0.24
N LEU A 231 3.78 -2.04 0.76
CA LEU A 231 4.87 -1.13 1.14
C LEU A 231 5.87 -0.94 -0.01
N ARG A 232 6.26 -2.05 -0.67
CA ARG A 232 7.12 -2.02 -1.86
C ARG A 232 6.51 -1.21 -2.98
N ASN A 233 5.23 -1.43 -3.29
CA ASN A 233 4.54 -0.73 -4.37
C ASN A 233 4.56 0.79 -4.15
N ILE A 234 4.23 1.26 -2.96
CA ILE A 234 4.30 2.69 -2.64
C ILE A 234 5.75 3.18 -2.70
N ALA A 235 6.71 2.46 -2.13
CA ALA A 235 8.11 2.87 -2.11
C ALA A 235 8.68 3.05 -3.53
N ARG A 236 8.39 2.14 -4.45
CA ARG A 236 8.85 2.25 -5.83
C ARG A 236 8.21 3.38 -6.64
N THR A 237 7.01 3.87 -6.26
CA THR A 237 6.44 5.06 -6.89
C THR A 237 7.21 6.34 -6.53
N ILE A 238 7.96 6.31 -5.43
CA ILE A 238 8.79 7.39 -4.93
C ILE A 238 10.20 7.28 -5.52
N ASP A 239 10.78 6.08 -5.47
CA ASP A 239 12.10 5.79 -6.06
C ASP A 239 12.07 4.47 -6.85
N GLY A 240 12.09 4.56 -8.18
CA GLY A 240 12.06 3.41 -9.09
C GLY A 240 13.23 2.44 -8.93
N ARG A 241 14.35 2.85 -8.32
CA ARG A 241 15.50 1.97 -8.04
C ARG A 241 15.14 0.83 -7.10
N LEU A 242 14.14 1.00 -6.26
CA LEU A 242 13.64 -0.03 -5.35
C LEU A 242 12.92 -1.19 -6.06
N GLU A 243 12.63 -1.06 -7.36
CA GLU A 243 12.13 -2.18 -8.16
C GLU A 243 13.12 -3.35 -8.19
N ASP A 244 14.42 -3.06 -8.21
CA ASP A 244 15.48 -4.06 -8.31
C ASP A 244 15.97 -4.58 -6.95
N ALA A 245 15.49 -4.04 -5.83
CA ALA A 245 15.92 -4.42 -4.49
C ALA A 245 15.81 -5.94 -4.23
N TRP A 246 14.76 -6.58 -4.75
CA TRP A 246 14.54 -8.03 -4.59
C TRP A 246 15.00 -8.85 -5.80
N GLY A 247 15.88 -8.31 -6.62
CA GLY A 247 16.39 -8.97 -7.82
C GLY A 247 15.35 -9.06 -8.96
N PRO A 248 15.71 -9.76 -10.05
CA PRO A 248 14.84 -9.87 -11.21
C PRO A 248 13.57 -10.70 -10.90
N PRO A 249 12.43 -10.44 -11.60
CA PRO A 249 11.14 -11.07 -11.31
C PRO A 249 11.03 -12.54 -11.71
N GLN A 250 12.14 -13.16 -12.11
CA GLN A 250 12.19 -14.56 -12.50
C GLN A 250 12.46 -15.48 -11.29
N LYS A 251 12.22 -16.80 -11.47
CA LYS A 251 12.65 -17.81 -10.49
C LYS A 251 14.20 -17.84 -10.43
N PRO A 252 14.79 -18.01 -9.21
CA PRO A 252 14.10 -18.33 -7.96
C PRO A 252 13.68 -17.10 -7.14
N TYR A 253 14.12 -15.87 -7.49
CA TYR A 253 14.02 -14.67 -6.67
C TYR A 253 12.58 -14.24 -6.38
N LYS A 254 11.67 -14.39 -7.36
CA LYS A 254 10.24 -14.15 -7.15
C LYS A 254 9.69 -15.04 -6.02
N ARG A 255 10.08 -16.33 -5.99
CA ARG A 255 9.68 -17.26 -4.93
C ARG A 255 10.25 -16.84 -3.57
N TYR A 256 11.50 -16.38 -3.54
CA TYR A 256 12.16 -16.00 -2.28
C TYR A 256 11.49 -14.78 -1.65
N PHE A 257 11.16 -13.77 -2.45
CA PHE A 257 10.38 -12.62 -1.96
C PHE A 257 8.95 -13.03 -1.53
N GLU A 258 8.31 -13.94 -2.26
CA GLU A 258 6.98 -14.43 -1.92
C GLU A 258 6.96 -15.18 -0.57
N LEU A 259 7.97 -15.99 -0.29
CA LEU A 259 8.13 -16.63 1.02
C LEU A 259 8.32 -15.59 2.13
N LEU A 260 9.13 -14.57 1.91
CA LEU A 260 9.30 -13.47 2.87
C LEU A 260 7.97 -12.76 3.12
N ARG A 261 7.22 -12.44 2.07
CA ARG A 261 5.92 -11.78 2.16
C ARG A 261 4.91 -12.55 3.01
N ARG A 262 4.88 -13.88 2.85
CA ARG A 262 3.98 -14.78 3.58
C ARG A 262 4.43 -15.05 5.02
N ALA A 263 5.70 -14.82 5.34
CA ALA A 263 6.29 -15.17 6.62
C ALA A 263 5.60 -14.50 7.82
N TYR A 264 5.01 -13.32 7.66
CA TYR A 264 4.31 -12.61 8.73
C TYR A 264 3.22 -13.47 9.39
N VAL A 265 2.47 -14.21 8.60
CA VAL A 265 1.40 -15.10 9.09
C VAL A 265 1.87 -16.55 9.11
N GLU A 266 2.35 -17.04 7.98
CA GLU A 266 2.55 -18.48 7.78
C GLU A 266 3.72 -19.05 8.55
N ALA A 267 4.81 -18.31 8.73
CA ALA A 267 5.93 -18.78 9.53
C ALA A 267 5.57 -19.01 11.00
N ARG A 268 4.52 -18.38 11.50
CA ARG A 268 4.06 -18.53 12.89
C ARG A 268 2.96 -19.57 13.07
N TYR A 269 2.10 -19.74 12.06
CA TYR A 269 0.85 -20.46 12.23
C TYR A 269 0.63 -21.61 11.24
N SER A 270 1.37 -21.66 10.14
CA SER A 270 1.18 -22.69 9.12
C SER A 270 2.23 -23.79 9.23
N PRO A 271 1.83 -25.04 9.46
CA PRO A 271 2.74 -26.18 9.42
C PRO A 271 3.38 -26.43 8.05
N SER A 272 2.76 -25.90 6.98
CA SER A 272 3.25 -26.06 5.60
C SER A 272 4.21 -24.95 5.16
N TYR A 273 4.55 -23.99 6.03
CA TYR A 273 5.55 -22.98 5.70
C TYR A 273 6.95 -23.58 5.77
N GLU A 274 7.59 -23.69 4.62
CA GLU A 274 8.93 -24.24 4.47
C GLU A 274 9.87 -23.22 3.84
N THR A 275 11.03 -23.06 4.44
CA THR A 275 12.12 -22.23 3.94
C THR A 275 13.46 -22.91 4.19
N THR A 276 14.54 -22.39 3.62
CA THR A 276 15.89 -22.94 3.75
C THR A 276 16.88 -21.87 4.17
N GLN A 277 18.02 -22.28 4.69
CA GLN A 277 19.10 -21.36 5.03
C GLN A 277 19.51 -20.49 3.83
N GLU A 278 19.63 -21.06 2.64
CA GLU A 278 19.96 -20.33 1.39
C GLU A 278 18.97 -19.19 1.14
N ILE A 279 17.65 -19.47 1.26
CA ILE A 279 16.60 -18.48 1.03
C ILE A 279 16.68 -17.37 2.07
N LEU A 280 16.85 -17.72 3.34
CA LEU A 280 16.92 -16.76 4.46
C LEU A 280 18.17 -15.88 4.34
N THR A 281 19.32 -16.46 4.00
CA THR A 281 20.55 -15.70 3.75
C THR A 281 20.36 -14.70 2.61
N TRP A 282 19.80 -15.17 1.48
CA TRP A 282 19.51 -14.27 0.36
C TRP A 282 18.54 -13.13 0.76
N GLN A 283 17.50 -13.44 1.55
CA GLN A 283 16.57 -12.42 2.05
C GLN A 283 17.26 -11.39 2.95
N ALA A 284 18.12 -11.85 3.85
CA ALA A 284 18.87 -10.99 4.77
C ALA A 284 19.81 -10.04 3.98
N ASP A 285 20.53 -10.56 2.98
CA ASP A 285 21.44 -9.76 2.13
C ASP A 285 20.71 -8.71 1.27
N ARG A 286 19.41 -8.89 1.02
CA ARG A 286 18.59 -7.92 0.27
C ARG A 286 17.96 -6.86 1.16
N ILE A 287 17.85 -7.12 2.45
CA ILE A 287 17.33 -6.15 3.42
C ILE A 287 18.44 -5.17 3.85
N GLU A 288 19.70 -5.64 3.91
CA GLU A 288 20.88 -4.83 4.21
C GLU A 288 21.15 -3.78 3.12
#